data_025a4de2f63c7cf25525e123ff32c848
#
_entry.id   025a4de2f63c7cf25525e123ff32c848
#
_cell.length_a   1.000
_cell.length_b   1.000
_cell.length_c   1.000
_cell.angle_alpha   90.00
_cell.angle_beta   90.00
_cell.angle_gamma   90.00
#
_symmetry.space_group_name_H-M   'P 1'
#
loop_
_entity.id
_entity.type
_entity.pdbx_description
1 polymer ?
#
loop_
_entity_poly.entity_id
_entity_poly.type
_entity_poly.pdbx_seq_one_letter_code
_entity_poly.pdbx_strand_id
1 'polypeptide(L)'
;YVKAESTTYINPNSKYEEENTKNDNNKVTANSKSKTPLSFDMALNKPSGLTLEEFKKVLTDSKDKNKIFQNNAEYFYYIEKQYNINGIFVAAVGIHESSWGTSKLATEKNNLFGYGAYDSNPYNGAYNFSNYSESIDLISRVFVKYYLNPKGTAIYDNEKAQGTYYNGPTLSGVNAKYATDKNWPNGVYNHMKYLY
;
A
#
# COMPACT_ATOMS: atom_id res chain seq x y z
N TYR A 1 10.39 -1.35 12.47
CA TYR A 1 10.12 0.02 12.96
C TYR A 1 10.61 1.04 11.96
N VAL A 2 9.70 1.80 11.39
CA VAL A 2 10.02 2.92 10.50
C VAL A 2 9.93 4.19 11.31
N LYS A 3 11.05 4.93 11.40
CA LYS A 3 11.08 6.23 12.03
C LYS A 3 10.20 7.19 11.24
N ALA A 4 9.19 7.77 11.89
CA ALA A 4 8.35 8.77 11.27
C ALA A 4 9.17 10.01 10.94
N GLU A 5 9.33 10.31 9.67
CA GLU A 5 9.58 11.69 9.26
C GLU A 5 8.23 12.40 9.15
N SER A 6 8.17 13.66 9.60
CA SER A 6 6.98 14.48 9.45
C SER A 6 6.74 14.70 7.96
N THR A 7 5.89 13.91 7.38
CA THR A 7 5.45 14.10 6.00
C THR A 7 4.18 14.93 6.04
N THR A 8 4.22 16.06 5.37
CA THR A 8 3.02 16.87 5.18
C THR A 8 1.97 16.02 4.45
N TYR A 9 0.84 15.79 5.11
CA TYR A 9 -0.26 15.06 4.52
C TYR A 9 -0.81 15.86 3.33
N ILE A 10 -0.77 15.25 2.17
CA ILE A 10 -1.43 15.79 0.98
C ILE A 10 -2.74 15.02 0.85
N ASN A 11 -3.88 15.73 0.85
CA ASN A 11 -5.18 15.10 0.69
C ASN A 11 -5.21 14.32 -0.64
N PRO A 12 -5.22 12.98 -0.61
CA PRO A 12 -5.16 12.18 -1.83
C PRO A 12 -6.41 12.34 -2.70
N ASN A 13 -7.54 12.68 -2.09
CA ASN A 13 -8.80 12.85 -2.80
C ASN A 13 -8.77 14.03 -3.76
N SER A 14 -8.04 15.11 -3.44
CA SER A 14 -7.94 16.28 -4.31
C SER A 14 -7.18 15.99 -5.60
N LYS A 15 -6.11 15.17 -5.53
CA LYS A 15 -5.35 14.75 -6.72
C LYS A 15 -6.14 13.76 -7.58
N TYR A 16 -6.89 12.88 -6.95
CA TYR A 16 -7.72 11.90 -7.64
C TYR A 16 -8.87 12.55 -8.41
N GLU A 17 -9.51 13.55 -7.82
CA GLU A 17 -10.56 14.34 -8.47
C GLU A 17 -10.02 15.10 -9.69
N GLU A 18 -8.82 15.67 -9.62
CA GLU A 18 -8.16 16.35 -10.74
C GLU A 18 -7.83 15.41 -11.90
N GLU A 19 -7.40 14.19 -11.63
CA GLU A 19 -7.11 13.20 -12.68
C GLU A 19 -8.38 12.65 -13.34
N ASN A 20 -9.43 12.41 -12.59
CA ASN A 20 -10.71 11.96 -13.14
C ASN A 20 -11.37 13.01 -14.05
N THR A 21 -11.26 14.29 -13.72
CA THR A 21 -11.79 15.36 -14.56
C THR A 21 -11.02 15.56 -15.85
N LYS A 22 -9.75 15.16 -15.91
CA LYS A 22 -8.93 15.22 -17.14
C LYS A 22 -9.14 14.00 -18.07
N ASN A 23 -9.59 12.87 -17.54
CA ASN A 23 -9.78 11.63 -18.31
C ASN A 23 -11.15 11.49 -18.97
N ASP A 24 -12.16 12.28 -18.58
CA ASP A 24 -13.51 12.23 -19.17
C ASP A 24 -13.58 12.72 -20.63
N ASN A 25 -12.52 13.36 -21.13
CA ASN A 25 -12.46 13.87 -22.50
C ASN A 25 -11.67 13.01 -23.49
N ASN A 26 -11.05 11.92 -23.05
CA ASN A 26 -10.39 10.98 -23.94
C ASN A 26 -10.98 9.58 -23.76
N LYS A 27 -11.93 9.23 -24.63
CA LYS A 27 -12.33 7.86 -24.88
C LYS A 27 -11.15 7.12 -25.52
N VAL A 28 -10.09 6.89 -24.74
CA VAL A 28 -9.05 5.96 -25.12
C VAL A 28 -9.61 4.59 -24.84
N THR A 29 -9.85 3.82 -25.88
CA THR A 29 -10.01 2.38 -25.81
C THR A 29 -9.00 1.84 -24.81
N ALA A 30 -9.50 1.24 -23.73
CA ALA A 30 -8.68 0.63 -22.72
C ALA A 30 -7.82 -0.44 -23.39
N ASN A 31 -6.58 -0.09 -23.73
CA ASN A 31 -5.56 -1.08 -23.93
C ASN A 31 -5.46 -1.80 -22.58
N SER A 32 -5.87 -3.05 -22.54
CA SER A 32 -5.67 -3.93 -21.41
C SER A 32 -4.18 -3.95 -21.12
N LYS A 33 -3.72 -3.11 -20.20
CA LYS A 33 -2.39 -3.26 -19.66
C LYS A 33 -2.36 -4.65 -19.07
N SER A 34 -1.51 -5.51 -19.61
CA SER A 34 -1.36 -6.86 -19.11
C SER A 34 -1.01 -6.80 -17.63
N LYS A 35 -1.75 -7.57 -16.81
CA LYS A 35 -1.43 -7.75 -15.39
C LYS A 35 0.02 -8.19 -15.26
N THR A 36 0.73 -7.60 -14.30
CA THR A 36 2.05 -8.12 -13.92
C THR A 36 1.87 -9.56 -13.41
N PRO A 37 2.59 -10.54 -13.96
CA PRO A 37 2.48 -11.91 -13.49
C PRO A 37 2.77 -12.02 -12.00
N LEU A 38 1.90 -12.72 -11.27
CA LEU A 38 2.07 -12.94 -9.84
C LEU A 38 3.17 -13.96 -9.61
N SER A 39 4.17 -13.59 -8.81
CA SER A 39 5.18 -14.52 -8.29
C SER A 39 5.69 -14.04 -6.93
N PHE A 40 6.23 -14.95 -6.14
CA PHE A 40 6.81 -14.61 -4.84
C PHE A 40 7.97 -13.61 -4.95
N ASP A 41 8.75 -13.71 -6.02
CA ASP A 41 9.94 -12.87 -6.25
C ASP A 41 9.66 -11.67 -7.16
N MET A 42 8.40 -11.35 -7.41
CA MET A 42 8.04 -10.21 -8.26
C MET A 42 8.53 -8.89 -7.69
N ALA A 43 8.84 -7.95 -8.58
CA ALA A 43 9.16 -6.59 -8.20
C ALA A 43 7.89 -5.85 -7.76
N LEU A 44 7.92 -5.28 -6.55
CA LEU A 44 6.79 -4.58 -5.94
C LEU A 44 6.79 -3.06 -6.20
N ASN A 45 7.87 -2.53 -6.76
CA ASN A 45 8.00 -1.13 -7.19
C ASN A 45 7.45 -0.88 -8.60
N LYS A 46 6.44 -1.63 -8.97
CA LYS A 46 5.70 -1.53 -10.23
C LYS A 46 4.22 -1.77 -9.98
N PRO A 47 3.32 -1.11 -10.74
CA PRO A 47 1.89 -1.37 -10.66
C PRO A 47 1.54 -2.84 -10.92
N SER A 48 0.48 -3.33 -10.28
CA SER A 48 -0.06 -4.68 -10.54
C SER A 48 -0.63 -4.82 -11.95
N GLY A 49 -1.04 -3.69 -12.54
CA GLY A 49 -1.72 -3.66 -13.83
C GLY A 49 -3.20 -3.99 -13.78
N LEU A 50 -3.79 -4.19 -12.59
CA LEU A 50 -5.22 -4.35 -12.44
C LEU A 50 -5.94 -3.03 -12.76
N THR A 51 -7.13 -3.15 -13.38
CA THR A 51 -8.01 -2.00 -13.60
C THR A 51 -8.70 -1.57 -12.31
N LEU A 52 -9.28 -0.37 -12.29
CA LEU A 52 -10.08 0.10 -11.15
C LEU A 52 -11.21 -0.88 -10.83
N GLU A 53 -11.92 -1.38 -11.84
CA GLU A 53 -13.00 -2.35 -11.65
C GLU A 53 -12.51 -3.67 -11.06
N GLU A 54 -11.32 -4.10 -11.45
CA GLU A 54 -10.69 -5.29 -10.88
C GLU A 54 -10.29 -5.06 -9.41
N PHE A 55 -9.76 -3.90 -9.05
CA PHE A 55 -9.51 -3.54 -7.65
C PHE A 55 -10.79 -3.56 -6.81
N LYS A 56 -11.86 -2.98 -7.31
CA LYS A 56 -13.17 -3.01 -6.63
C LYS A 56 -13.69 -4.42 -6.43
N LYS A 57 -13.54 -5.26 -7.43
CA LYS A 57 -13.99 -6.65 -7.38
C LYS A 57 -13.19 -7.48 -6.38
N VAL A 58 -11.85 -7.45 -6.43
CA VAL A 58 -11.01 -8.28 -5.57
C VAL A 58 -11.04 -7.84 -4.11
N LEU A 59 -11.29 -6.56 -3.84
CA LEU A 59 -11.39 -6.01 -2.49
C LEU A 59 -12.83 -6.03 -1.93
N THR A 60 -13.79 -6.57 -2.65
CA THR A 60 -15.14 -6.85 -2.15
C THR A 60 -15.20 -8.29 -1.66
N ASP A 61 -15.07 -8.49 -0.35
CA ASP A 61 -14.93 -9.80 0.26
C ASP A 61 -15.67 -9.85 1.61
N SER A 62 -16.28 -10.99 1.90
CA SER A 62 -17.01 -11.22 3.16
C SER A 62 -16.13 -11.18 4.41
N LYS A 63 -14.82 -11.40 4.27
CA LYS A 63 -13.85 -11.29 5.36
C LYS A 63 -13.62 -9.85 5.79
N ASP A 64 -13.87 -8.90 4.91
CA ASP A 64 -13.79 -7.46 5.18
C ASP A 64 -15.07 -6.98 5.89
N LYS A 65 -15.24 -7.39 7.14
CA LYS A 65 -16.46 -7.19 7.92
C LYS A 65 -16.85 -5.71 8.07
N ASN A 66 -15.89 -4.83 8.17
CA ASN A 66 -16.10 -3.40 8.32
C ASN A 66 -16.06 -2.65 6.98
N LYS A 67 -15.96 -3.36 5.87
CA LYS A 67 -15.89 -2.81 4.51
C LYS A 67 -14.76 -1.78 4.31
N ILE A 68 -13.67 -1.92 5.05
CA ILE A 68 -12.53 -0.99 5.01
C ILE A 68 -11.82 -1.10 3.67
N PHE A 69 -11.50 -2.31 3.23
CA PHE A 69 -10.80 -2.54 1.96
C PHE A 69 -11.71 -2.24 0.77
N GLN A 70 -12.96 -2.66 0.83
CA GLN A 70 -13.95 -2.36 -0.19
C GLN A 70 -14.13 -0.85 -0.39
N ASN A 71 -14.29 -0.10 0.70
CA ASN A 71 -14.51 1.35 0.64
C ASN A 71 -13.27 2.13 0.22
N ASN A 72 -12.08 1.53 0.31
CA ASN A 72 -10.81 2.15 -0.09
C ASN A 72 -10.22 1.52 -1.37
N ALA A 73 -10.96 0.70 -2.10
CA ALA A 73 -10.47 0.03 -3.31
C ALA A 73 -9.95 1.01 -4.36
N GLU A 74 -10.65 2.10 -4.60
CA GLU A 74 -10.21 3.17 -5.51
C GLU A 74 -8.89 3.79 -5.05
N TYR A 75 -8.69 3.89 -3.74
CA TYR A 75 -7.48 4.47 -3.20
C TYR A 75 -6.27 3.55 -3.37
N PHE A 76 -6.41 2.24 -3.20
CA PHE A 76 -5.37 1.28 -3.53
C PHE A 76 -5.00 1.30 -5.01
N TYR A 77 -5.97 1.47 -5.88
CA TYR A 77 -5.72 1.69 -7.31
C TYR A 77 -4.97 3.01 -7.57
N TYR A 78 -5.36 4.08 -6.90
CA TYR A 78 -4.75 5.40 -7.03
C TYR A 78 -3.27 5.41 -6.65
N ILE A 79 -2.90 4.85 -5.48
CA ILE A 79 -1.51 4.83 -5.03
C ILE A 79 -0.58 4.06 -5.96
N GLU A 80 -1.09 3.08 -6.65
CA GLU A 80 -0.34 2.31 -7.64
C GLU A 80 0.21 3.20 -8.74
N LYS A 81 -0.62 4.10 -9.24
CA LYS A 81 -0.23 5.07 -10.26
C LYS A 81 0.58 6.24 -9.69
N GLN A 82 0.17 6.73 -8.54
CA GLN A 82 0.78 7.91 -7.93
C GLN A 82 2.21 7.64 -7.46
N TYR A 83 2.47 6.46 -6.93
CA TYR A 83 3.74 6.14 -6.27
C TYR A 83 4.54 5.05 -6.96
N ASN A 84 4.03 4.50 -8.04
CA ASN A 84 4.67 3.40 -8.77
C ASN A 84 4.98 2.20 -7.86
N ILE A 85 3.96 1.74 -7.16
CA ILE A 85 3.99 0.61 -6.24
C ILE A 85 2.86 -0.37 -6.58
N ASN A 86 3.06 -1.66 -6.30
CA ASN A 86 2.00 -2.65 -6.46
C ASN A 86 0.91 -2.42 -5.40
N GLY A 87 -0.27 -1.96 -5.81
CA GLY A 87 -1.39 -1.66 -4.91
C GLY A 87 -1.99 -2.91 -4.26
N ILE A 88 -1.91 -4.06 -4.91
CA ILE A 88 -2.34 -5.35 -4.33
C ILE A 88 -1.40 -5.77 -3.20
N PHE A 89 -0.11 -5.54 -3.36
CA PHE A 89 0.85 -5.74 -2.27
C PHE A 89 0.51 -4.87 -1.06
N VAL A 90 0.24 -3.59 -1.25
CA VAL A 90 -0.13 -2.69 -0.15
C VAL A 90 -1.42 -3.16 0.53
N ALA A 91 -2.43 -3.54 -0.23
CA ALA A 91 -3.66 -4.11 0.32
C ALA A 91 -3.40 -5.40 1.10
N ALA A 92 -2.57 -6.29 0.57
CA ALA A 92 -2.20 -7.55 1.24
C ALA A 92 -1.48 -7.31 2.56
N VAL A 93 -0.57 -6.34 2.63
CA VAL A 93 0.08 -5.93 3.88
C VAL A 93 -0.95 -5.42 4.88
N GLY A 94 -1.86 -4.56 4.45
CA GLY A 94 -2.94 -4.06 5.29
C GLY A 94 -3.83 -5.17 5.84
N ILE A 95 -4.20 -6.14 5.02
CA ILE A 95 -4.97 -7.31 5.43
C ILE A 95 -4.20 -8.13 6.47
N HIS A 96 -2.92 -8.38 6.22
CA HIS A 96 -2.07 -9.17 7.10
C HIS A 96 -1.87 -8.50 8.47
N GLU A 97 -1.56 -7.21 8.48
CA GLU A 97 -1.27 -6.46 9.69
C GLU A 97 -2.51 -6.13 10.54
N SER A 98 -3.67 -6.02 9.91
CA SER A 98 -4.91 -5.59 10.57
C SER A 98 -5.95 -6.71 10.75
N SER A 99 -5.63 -7.96 10.37
CA SER A 99 -6.60 -9.06 10.34
C SER A 99 -7.89 -8.68 9.60
N TRP A 100 -7.74 -8.28 8.34
CA TRP A 100 -8.85 -7.79 7.52
C TRP A 100 -9.56 -6.55 8.12
N GLY A 101 -8.81 -5.64 8.70
CA GLY A 101 -9.34 -4.40 9.26
C GLY A 101 -10.11 -4.56 10.57
N THR A 102 -9.94 -5.68 11.26
CA THR A 102 -10.65 -5.97 12.52
C THR A 102 -9.83 -5.67 13.78
N SER A 103 -8.53 -5.42 13.65
CA SER A 103 -7.67 -5.12 14.79
C SER A 103 -8.09 -3.83 15.50
N LYS A 104 -7.69 -3.71 16.77
CA LYS A 104 -7.95 -2.52 17.56
C LYS A 104 -7.33 -1.26 16.95
N LEU A 105 -6.10 -1.34 16.44
CA LEU A 105 -5.44 -0.23 15.74
C LEU A 105 -6.20 0.20 14.49
N ALA A 106 -6.69 -0.75 13.70
CA ALA A 106 -7.45 -0.45 12.49
C ALA A 106 -8.79 0.22 12.82
N THR A 107 -9.51 -0.29 13.82
CA THR A 107 -10.88 0.18 14.14
C THR A 107 -10.90 1.48 14.94
N GLU A 108 -9.93 1.71 15.82
CA GLU A 108 -9.93 2.86 16.72
C GLU A 108 -9.00 3.99 16.27
N LYS A 109 -7.95 3.68 15.49
CA LYS A 109 -6.93 4.66 15.04
C LYS A 109 -6.84 4.82 13.53
N ASN A 110 -7.69 4.15 12.77
CA ASN A 110 -7.61 4.11 11.30
C ASN A 110 -6.21 3.68 10.79
N ASN A 111 -5.52 2.89 11.59
CA ASN A 111 -4.15 2.44 11.34
C ASN A 111 -4.16 0.99 10.89
N LEU A 112 -4.11 0.75 9.56
CA LEU A 112 -4.15 -0.59 8.98
C LEU A 112 -2.82 -1.33 9.03
N PHE A 113 -1.71 -0.63 9.24
CA PHE A 113 -0.37 -1.18 9.06
C PHE A 113 0.43 -1.29 10.37
N GLY A 114 -0.18 -0.94 11.50
CA GLY A 114 0.52 -0.90 12.78
C GLY A 114 1.63 0.16 12.83
N TYR A 115 1.55 1.21 12.02
CA TYR A 115 2.59 2.22 11.91
C TYR A 115 2.82 2.93 13.23
N GLY A 116 4.08 2.99 13.67
CA GLY A 116 4.46 3.57 14.96
C GLY A 116 4.18 2.67 16.17
N ALA A 117 3.65 1.46 15.98
CA ALA A 117 3.46 0.51 17.06
C ALA A 117 4.80 -0.11 17.50
N TYR A 118 5.14 0.05 18.76
CA TYR A 118 6.34 -0.53 19.36
C TYR A 118 5.98 -1.79 20.17
N ASP A 119 6.90 -2.74 20.25
CA ASP A 119 6.72 -3.97 21.03
C ASP A 119 6.44 -3.70 22.52
N SER A 120 7.01 -2.62 23.10
CA SER A 120 6.81 -2.23 24.48
C SER A 120 5.44 -1.60 24.78
N ASN A 121 4.84 -0.94 23.78
CA ASN A 121 3.53 -0.28 23.91
C ASN A 121 2.86 -0.12 22.56
N PRO A 122 2.41 -1.21 21.95
CA PRO A 122 1.98 -1.19 20.56
C PRO A 122 0.76 -0.30 20.30
N TYR A 123 -0.20 -0.27 21.22
CA TYR A 123 -1.41 0.54 21.02
C TYR A 123 -1.16 2.03 21.19
N ASN A 124 -0.53 2.44 22.29
CA ASN A 124 -0.34 3.87 22.60
C ASN A 124 0.73 4.52 21.72
N GLY A 125 1.72 3.73 21.26
CA GLY A 125 2.75 4.21 20.34
C GLY A 125 2.30 4.34 18.90
N ALA A 126 1.22 3.67 18.49
CA ALA A 126 0.74 3.69 17.11
C ALA A 126 0.12 5.04 16.74
N TYR A 127 0.34 5.45 15.48
CA TYR A 127 -0.23 6.68 14.95
C TYR A 127 -1.75 6.61 14.83
N ASN A 128 -2.40 7.73 15.17
CA ASN A 128 -3.79 8.02 14.82
C ASN A 128 -3.86 8.66 13.44
N PHE A 129 -4.71 8.14 12.58
CA PHE A 129 -5.01 8.73 11.27
C PHE A 129 -6.44 9.25 11.24
N SER A 130 -6.68 10.31 10.47
CA SER A 130 -8.02 10.89 10.31
C SER A 130 -8.96 9.97 9.52
N ASN A 131 -8.39 9.16 8.63
CA ASN A 131 -9.11 8.18 7.81
C ASN A 131 -8.15 7.09 7.32
N TYR A 132 -8.70 6.04 6.73
CA TYR A 132 -7.89 4.91 6.25
C TYR A 132 -7.00 5.27 5.07
N SER A 133 -7.46 6.14 4.17
CA SER A 133 -6.65 6.55 3.01
C SER A 133 -5.36 7.25 3.43
N GLU A 134 -5.36 7.97 4.54
CA GLU A 134 -4.17 8.61 5.09
C GLU A 134 -3.12 7.58 5.52
N SER A 135 -3.54 6.49 6.17
CA SER A 135 -2.62 5.40 6.53
C SER A 135 -2.08 4.66 5.31
N ILE A 136 -2.92 4.43 4.31
CA ILE A 136 -2.53 3.79 3.04
C ILE A 136 -1.54 4.65 2.27
N ASP A 137 -1.78 5.95 2.21
CA ASP A 137 -0.88 6.92 1.57
C ASP A 137 0.49 6.93 2.24
N LEU A 138 0.52 7.05 3.56
CA LEU A 138 1.76 7.11 4.31
C LEU A 138 2.61 5.86 4.12
N ILE A 139 2.04 4.68 4.28
CA ILE A 139 2.80 3.43 4.14
C ILE A 139 3.30 3.24 2.71
N SER A 140 2.54 3.65 1.72
CA SER A 140 2.95 3.58 0.31
C SER A 140 4.17 4.44 0.04
N ARG A 141 4.17 5.67 0.53
CA ARG A 141 5.34 6.57 0.42
C ARG A 141 6.55 6.05 1.18
N VAL A 142 6.35 5.49 2.36
CA VAL A 142 7.41 4.87 3.17
C VAL A 142 8.05 3.70 2.42
N PHE A 143 7.25 2.80 1.87
CA PHE A 143 7.79 1.68 1.10
C PHE A 143 8.59 2.13 -0.11
N VAL A 144 8.09 3.09 -0.86
CA VAL A 144 8.76 3.60 -2.07
C VAL A 144 10.07 4.31 -1.72
N LYS A 145 10.06 5.14 -0.68
CA LYS A 145 11.22 5.97 -0.31
C LYS A 145 12.34 5.18 0.37
N TYR A 146 11.99 4.20 1.20
CA TYR A 146 12.97 3.54 2.07
C TYR A 146 13.23 2.06 1.80
N TYR A 147 12.28 1.33 1.22
CA TYR A 147 12.35 -0.14 1.12
C TYR A 147 12.47 -0.67 -0.30
N LEU A 148 11.78 -0.06 -1.26
CA LEU A 148 11.58 -0.66 -2.59
C LEU A 148 12.52 -0.13 -3.67
N ASN A 149 13.26 0.93 -3.40
CA ASN A 149 14.13 1.54 -4.39
C ASN A 149 15.50 1.85 -3.80
N PRO A 150 16.60 1.68 -4.58
CA PRO A 150 17.92 2.07 -4.12
C PRO A 150 18.02 3.59 -4.04
N LYS A 151 18.95 4.05 -3.19
CA LYS A 151 19.23 5.47 -3.00
C LYS A 151 19.47 6.18 -4.35
N GLY A 152 18.80 7.31 -4.52
CA GLY A 152 18.94 8.15 -5.70
C GLY A 152 17.94 7.85 -6.83
N THR A 153 17.13 6.80 -6.72
CA THR A 153 16.05 6.53 -7.68
C THR A 153 15.01 7.65 -7.64
N ALA A 154 14.62 8.17 -8.81
CA ALA A 154 13.56 9.16 -8.92
C ALA A 154 12.22 8.54 -8.49
N ILE A 155 11.51 9.22 -7.61
CA ILE A 155 10.22 8.80 -7.05
C ILE A 155 9.19 9.94 -7.13
N TYR A 156 8.10 9.85 -6.38
CA TYR A 156 7.04 10.87 -6.33
C TYR A 156 7.56 12.26 -5.93
N ASP A 157 6.80 13.31 -6.27
CA ASP A 157 7.01 14.71 -5.88
C ASP A 157 8.43 15.27 -6.18
N ASN A 158 9.05 14.84 -7.27
CA ASN A 158 10.43 15.18 -7.64
C ASN A 158 11.47 14.82 -6.58
N GLU A 159 11.13 13.93 -5.66
CA GLU A 159 12.04 13.40 -4.66
C GLU A 159 12.88 12.23 -5.21
N LYS A 160 13.92 11.88 -4.48
CA LYS A 160 14.73 10.68 -4.71
C LYS A 160 14.59 9.72 -3.54
N ALA A 161 14.58 8.44 -3.84
CA ALA A 161 14.57 7.40 -2.80
C ALA A 161 15.79 7.55 -1.90
N GLN A 162 15.60 7.36 -0.60
CA GLN A 162 16.69 7.27 0.37
C GLN A 162 17.30 5.86 0.43
N GLY A 163 16.49 4.84 0.18
CA GLY A 163 16.94 3.45 0.12
C GLY A 163 17.53 2.92 1.42
N THR A 164 17.19 3.53 2.55
CA THR A 164 17.76 3.22 3.88
C THR A 164 17.65 1.74 4.23
N TYR A 165 16.53 1.12 3.86
CA TYR A 165 16.20 -0.28 4.15
C TYR A 165 16.10 -1.14 2.87
N TYR A 166 16.56 -0.60 1.75
CA TYR A 166 16.48 -1.32 0.49
C TYR A 166 17.35 -2.57 0.50
N ASN A 167 16.74 -3.70 0.22
CA ASN A 167 17.38 -5.01 0.08
C ASN A 167 16.73 -5.81 -1.06
N GLY A 168 16.48 -5.14 -2.19
CA GLY A 168 15.70 -5.66 -3.31
C GLY A 168 14.23 -5.29 -3.25
N PRO A 169 13.55 -5.17 -4.41
CA PRO A 169 12.17 -4.69 -4.49
C PRO A 169 11.14 -5.81 -4.30
N THR A 170 11.47 -6.84 -3.54
CA THR A 170 10.67 -8.06 -3.36
C THR A 170 10.13 -8.17 -1.94
N LEU A 171 9.20 -9.11 -1.72
CA LEU A 171 8.68 -9.43 -0.38
C LEU A 171 9.81 -9.77 0.60
N SER A 172 10.76 -10.59 0.20
CA SER A 172 11.91 -10.95 1.04
C SER A 172 12.80 -9.75 1.31
N GLY A 173 13.01 -8.90 0.32
CA GLY A 173 13.78 -7.66 0.47
C GLY A 173 13.17 -6.71 1.48
N VAL A 174 11.86 -6.50 1.42
CA VAL A 174 11.13 -5.66 2.38
C VAL A 174 11.21 -6.26 3.79
N ASN A 175 10.98 -7.56 3.91
CA ASN A 175 10.94 -8.24 5.21
C ASN A 175 12.26 -8.12 5.98
N ALA A 176 13.38 -8.03 5.31
CA ALA A 176 14.70 -7.98 5.96
C ALA A 176 14.78 -6.90 7.06
N LYS A 177 14.04 -5.80 6.91
CA LYS A 177 14.03 -4.66 7.84
C LYS A 177 12.63 -4.23 8.31
N TYR A 178 11.56 -4.67 7.64
CA TYR A 178 10.21 -4.23 7.95
C TYR A 178 9.55 -5.03 9.07
N ALA A 179 9.75 -6.33 9.10
CA ALA A 179 9.12 -7.22 10.07
C ALA A 179 10.12 -8.20 10.68
N THR A 180 9.94 -8.52 11.97
CA THR A 180 10.77 -9.51 12.68
C THR A 180 10.37 -10.94 12.37
N ASP A 181 9.11 -11.17 12.00
CA ASP A 181 8.59 -12.47 11.62
C ASP A 181 9.14 -12.90 10.25
N LYS A 182 9.91 -13.98 10.24
CA LYS A 182 10.49 -14.55 9.01
C LYS A 182 9.44 -15.14 8.05
N ASN A 183 8.25 -15.44 8.54
CA ASN A 183 7.13 -15.91 7.73
C ASN A 183 6.25 -14.78 7.17
N TRP A 184 6.55 -13.54 7.49
CA TRP A 184 5.81 -12.38 6.99
C TRP A 184 5.71 -12.37 5.45
N PRO A 185 6.80 -12.62 4.67
CA PRO A 185 6.69 -12.66 3.22
C PRO A 185 5.69 -13.69 2.70
N ASN A 186 5.68 -14.88 3.31
CA ASN A 186 4.75 -15.94 2.93
C ASN A 186 3.30 -15.58 3.28
N GLY A 187 3.08 -14.99 4.45
CA GLY A 187 1.76 -14.53 4.88
C GLY A 187 1.19 -13.44 3.95
N VAL A 188 1.99 -12.45 3.63
CA VAL A 188 1.60 -11.39 2.69
C VAL A 188 1.36 -11.96 1.28
N TYR A 189 2.24 -12.83 0.81
CA TYR A 189 2.09 -13.45 -0.50
C TYR A 189 0.82 -14.31 -0.60
N ASN A 190 0.44 -15.02 0.46
CA ASN A 190 -0.82 -15.75 0.50
C ASN A 190 -2.02 -14.84 0.32
N HIS A 191 -2.00 -13.64 0.92
CA HIS A 191 -3.04 -12.64 0.67
C HIS A 191 -3.00 -12.10 -0.76
N MET A 192 -1.82 -11.86 -1.32
CA MET A 192 -1.68 -11.45 -2.72
C MET A 192 -2.27 -12.50 -3.67
N LYS A 193 -1.98 -13.78 -3.47
CA LYS A 193 -2.56 -14.89 -4.25
C LYS A 193 -4.08 -14.94 -4.14
N TYR A 194 -4.59 -14.70 -2.96
CA TYR A 194 -6.02 -14.69 -2.71
C TYR A 194 -6.73 -13.55 -3.44
N LEU A 195 -6.12 -12.37 -3.49
CA LEU A 195 -6.68 -11.18 -4.16
C LEU A 195 -6.50 -11.20 -5.69
N TYR A 196 -5.39 -11.78 -6.16
CA TYR A 196 -4.97 -11.68 -7.58
C TYR A 196 -5.84 -12.50 -8.58
#